data_40ce1e0d910ea7c5f583eec413ee570b
#
_entry.id   40ce1e0d910ea7c5f583eec413ee570b
#
_cell.length_a   1.000
_cell.length_b   1.000
_cell.length_c   1.000
_cell.angle_alpha   90.00
_cell.angle_beta   90.00
_cell.angle_gamma   90.00
#
_symmetry.space_group_name_H-M   'P 1'
#
loop_
_entity.id
_entity.type
_entity.pdbx_description
1 polymer ?
#
loop_
_entity_poly.entity_id
_entity_poly.type
_entity_poly.pdbx_seq_one_letter_code
_entity_poly.pdbx_strand_id
1 'polypeptide(L)'
;MAASRQEPSRRERRKLEMRARILEAAVALFDRQGYQATRVSEISDRADVAHKTFFNHFPTKQHLLQAIAEQAMNEQLAGIEELRKQPLPTRKRLERLFDWISDRAENAGPMRPELLHEIIRFTHATSAEGEARKLHDAFAGIVRDGHEAGDVTREHDEETLVEMLMGAYYVVMLNWTHFDGYPLRERARAAARFLAAAITIKPQGDGR
;
A
#
# COMPACT_ATOMS: atom_id res chain seq x y z
N MET A 1 -27.46 -9.55 14.93
CA MET A 1 -27.94 -8.15 15.01
C MET A 1 -27.08 -7.33 14.07
N ALA A 2 -27.63 -6.89 12.94
CA ALA A 2 -26.93 -6.05 11.97
C ALA A 2 -26.84 -4.63 12.54
N ALA A 3 -25.62 -4.14 12.75
CA ALA A 3 -25.40 -2.74 13.10
C ALA A 3 -25.76 -1.89 11.88
N SER A 4 -26.84 -1.10 11.99
CA SER A 4 -27.25 -0.12 10.99
C SER A 4 -26.15 0.92 10.83
N ARG A 5 -25.42 0.92 9.69
CA ARG A 5 -24.57 2.05 9.31
C ARG A 5 -25.47 3.26 9.15
N GLN A 6 -25.48 4.15 10.13
CA GLN A 6 -26.15 5.45 10.02
C GLN A 6 -25.48 6.23 8.87
N GLU A 7 -26.27 6.72 7.93
CA GLU A 7 -25.78 7.61 6.88
C GLU A 7 -25.19 8.89 7.52
N PRO A 8 -24.03 9.36 7.02
CA PRO A 8 -23.39 10.55 7.57
C PRO A 8 -24.32 11.78 7.40
N SER A 9 -24.38 12.60 8.44
CA SER A 9 -25.16 13.83 8.43
C SER A 9 -24.70 14.77 7.29
N ARG A 10 -25.54 15.73 6.89
CA ARG A 10 -25.18 16.77 5.90
C ARG A 10 -23.87 17.49 6.24
N ARG A 11 -23.60 17.72 7.51
CA ARG A 11 -22.39 18.38 8.00
C ARG A 11 -21.17 17.47 7.83
N GLU A 12 -21.30 16.20 8.14
CA GLU A 12 -20.24 15.21 7.97
C GLU A 12 -19.91 14.97 6.49
N ARG A 13 -20.92 14.87 5.62
CA ARG A 13 -20.70 14.78 4.18
C ARG A 13 -19.90 15.96 3.64
N ARG A 14 -20.29 17.20 3.98
CA ARG A 14 -19.54 18.41 3.59
C ARG A 14 -18.10 18.42 4.10
N LYS A 15 -17.89 17.92 5.34
CA LYS A 15 -16.55 17.80 5.92
C LYS A 15 -15.70 16.80 5.14
N LEU A 16 -16.27 15.66 4.76
CA LEU A 16 -15.58 14.63 3.95
C LEU A 16 -15.28 15.13 2.53
N GLU A 17 -16.24 15.79 1.88
CA GLU A 17 -16.07 16.38 0.55
C GLU A 17 -14.94 17.43 0.55
N MET A 18 -14.91 18.30 1.56
CA MET A 18 -13.87 19.31 1.70
C MET A 18 -12.49 18.67 1.93
N ARG A 19 -12.43 17.65 2.80
CA ARG A 19 -11.20 16.88 3.04
C ARG A 19 -10.69 16.23 1.75
N ALA A 20 -11.56 15.62 0.97
CA ALA A 20 -11.22 15.00 -0.30
C ALA A 20 -10.67 16.00 -1.32
N ARG A 21 -11.30 17.19 -1.46
CA ARG A 21 -10.81 18.26 -2.33
C ARG A 21 -9.40 18.73 -1.97
N ILE A 22 -9.12 18.89 -0.66
CA ILE A 22 -7.78 19.29 -0.18
C ILE A 22 -6.75 18.20 -0.50
N LEU A 23 -7.08 16.92 -0.29
CA LEU A 23 -6.21 15.79 -0.62
C LEU A 23 -5.91 15.73 -2.13
N GLU A 24 -6.92 15.84 -2.97
CA GLU A 24 -6.78 15.84 -4.43
C GLU A 24 -5.90 17.00 -4.92
N ALA A 25 -6.13 18.22 -4.40
CA ALA A 25 -5.32 19.39 -4.73
C ALA A 25 -3.86 19.19 -4.33
N ALA A 26 -3.62 18.59 -3.15
CA ALA A 26 -2.29 18.31 -2.65
C ALA A 26 -1.55 17.28 -3.50
N VAL A 27 -2.18 16.14 -3.81
CA VAL A 27 -1.60 15.10 -4.67
C VAL A 27 -1.18 15.70 -6.01
N ALA A 28 -2.07 16.45 -6.66
CA ALA A 28 -1.76 17.06 -7.96
C ALA A 28 -0.61 18.10 -7.90
N LEU A 29 -0.43 18.80 -6.78
CA LEU A 29 0.69 19.71 -6.59
C LEU A 29 1.98 18.96 -6.25
N PHE A 30 1.91 17.95 -5.40
CA PHE A 30 3.06 17.11 -5.06
C PHE A 30 3.60 16.36 -6.28
N ASP A 31 2.72 15.86 -7.15
CA ASP A 31 3.11 15.19 -8.39
C ASP A 31 3.79 16.16 -9.38
N ARG A 32 3.38 17.42 -9.38
CA ARG A 32 3.93 18.42 -10.31
C ARG A 32 5.27 18.99 -9.87
N GLN A 33 5.44 19.28 -8.58
CA GLN A 33 6.57 20.06 -8.07
C GLN A 33 7.25 19.45 -6.83
N GLY A 34 6.82 18.29 -6.38
CA GLY A 34 7.33 17.60 -5.19
C GLY A 34 6.71 18.13 -3.89
N TYR A 35 6.81 17.30 -2.85
CA TYR A 35 6.28 17.61 -1.53
C TYR A 35 6.97 18.83 -0.90
N GLN A 36 8.30 18.88 -0.94
CA GLN A 36 9.07 19.95 -0.27
C GLN A 36 8.76 21.34 -0.83
N ALA A 37 8.70 21.46 -2.16
CA ALA A 37 8.47 22.75 -2.84
C ALA A 37 7.01 23.25 -2.72
N THR A 38 6.05 22.38 -2.42
CA THR A 38 4.63 22.75 -2.35
C THR A 38 4.31 23.48 -1.05
N ARG A 39 3.64 24.64 -1.18
CA ARG A 39 3.18 25.44 -0.04
C ARG A 39 1.72 25.16 0.29
N VAL A 40 1.35 25.31 1.58
CA VAL A 40 -0.04 25.14 2.04
C VAL A 40 -0.98 26.16 1.39
N SER A 41 -0.51 27.38 1.11
CA SER A 41 -1.29 28.39 0.39
C SER A 41 -1.71 27.90 -0.99
N GLU A 42 -0.77 27.32 -1.76
CA GLU A 42 -1.05 26.79 -3.11
C GLU A 42 -2.08 25.65 -3.07
N ILE A 43 -1.99 24.79 -2.03
CA ILE A 43 -2.98 23.72 -1.84
C ILE A 43 -4.36 24.32 -1.52
N SER A 44 -4.42 25.32 -0.64
CA SER A 44 -5.67 25.99 -0.26
C SER A 44 -6.33 26.66 -1.45
N ASP A 45 -5.53 27.41 -2.25
CA ASP A 45 -6.01 28.10 -3.46
C ASP A 45 -6.53 27.09 -4.50
N ARG A 46 -5.77 26.01 -4.75
CA ARG A 46 -6.18 24.96 -5.70
C ARG A 46 -7.42 24.19 -5.24
N ALA A 47 -7.57 23.97 -3.95
CA ALA A 47 -8.74 23.31 -3.35
C ALA A 47 -9.95 24.27 -3.22
N ASP A 48 -9.78 25.56 -3.54
CA ASP A 48 -10.77 26.60 -3.33
C ASP A 48 -11.31 26.60 -1.90
N VAL A 49 -10.38 26.69 -0.92
CA VAL A 49 -10.70 26.75 0.50
C VAL A 49 -9.93 27.87 1.18
N ALA A 50 -10.54 28.51 2.19
CA ALA A 50 -9.82 29.46 3.03
C ALA A 50 -8.66 28.75 3.77
N HIS A 51 -7.54 29.43 3.96
CA HIS A 51 -6.36 28.93 4.68
C HIS A 51 -6.69 28.37 6.06
N LYS A 52 -7.61 29.05 6.81
CA LYS A 52 -8.13 28.55 8.09
C LYS A 52 -8.87 27.23 7.93
N THR A 53 -9.60 27.04 6.84
CA THR A 53 -10.32 25.80 6.57
C THR A 53 -9.35 24.64 6.33
N PHE A 54 -8.25 24.88 5.61
CA PHE A 54 -7.20 23.87 5.48
C PHE A 54 -6.71 23.39 6.86
N PHE A 55 -6.30 24.30 7.73
CA PHE A 55 -5.77 23.94 9.05
C PHE A 55 -6.79 23.29 9.97
N ASN A 56 -8.09 23.52 9.77
CA ASN A 56 -9.16 22.80 10.48
C ASN A 56 -9.25 21.33 10.07
N HIS A 57 -8.79 20.97 8.86
CA HIS A 57 -8.77 19.60 8.36
C HIS A 57 -7.41 18.93 8.53
N PHE A 58 -6.34 19.67 8.32
CA PHE A 58 -4.95 19.19 8.39
C PHE A 58 -4.09 20.20 9.14
N PRO A 59 -3.79 19.96 10.42
CA PRO A 59 -3.01 20.89 11.25
C PRO A 59 -1.65 21.27 10.66
N THR A 60 -1.05 20.38 9.86
CA THR A 60 0.20 20.64 9.14
C THR A 60 0.20 19.95 7.78
N LYS A 61 1.13 20.35 6.89
CA LYS A 61 1.37 19.66 5.62
C LYS A 61 1.75 18.19 5.84
N GLN A 62 2.39 17.86 6.95
CA GLN A 62 2.73 16.48 7.28
C GLN A 62 1.50 15.62 7.61
N HIS A 63 0.50 16.14 8.33
CA HIS A 63 -0.77 15.42 8.55
C HIS A 63 -1.51 15.15 7.24
N LEU A 64 -1.35 16.03 6.25
CA LEU A 64 -1.88 15.81 4.92
C LEU A 64 -1.14 14.66 4.21
N LEU A 65 0.20 14.63 4.27
CA LEU A 65 1.01 13.54 3.72
C LEU A 65 0.66 12.19 4.38
N GLN A 66 0.47 12.19 5.70
CA GLN A 66 0.02 11.01 6.45
C GLN A 66 -1.33 10.50 5.95
N ALA A 67 -2.28 11.39 5.71
CA ALA A 67 -3.59 10.99 5.19
C ALA A 67 -3.52 10.43 3.76
N ILE A 68 -2.60 10.93 2.92
CA ILE A 68 -2.33 10.38 1.59
C ILE A 68 -1.69 8.99 1.71
N ALA A 69 -0.73 8.83 2.61
CA ALA A 69 -0.09 7.53 2.86
C ALA A 69 -1.09 6.48 3.39
N GLU A 70 -1.97 6.88 4.31
CA GLU A 70 -3.05 6.03 4.82
C GLU A 70 -4.01 5.58 3.69
N GLN A 71 -4.40 6.51 2.81
CA GLN A 71 -5.22 6.17 1.66
C GLN A 71 -4.50 5.21 0.71
N ALA A 72 -3.24 5.46 0.38
CA ALA A 72 -2.42 4.59 -0.47
C ALA A 72 -2.27 3.18 0.13
N MET A 73 -2.09 3.07 1.46
CA MET A 73 -2.05 1.80 2.18
C MET A 73 -3.38 1.06 2.10
N ASN A 74 -4.50 1.74 2.36
CA ASN A 74 -5.83 1.12 2.28
C ASN A 74 -6.13 0.60 0.86
N GLU A 75 -5.74 1.33 -0.17
CA GLU A 75 -5.86 0.88 -1.56
C GLU A 75 -4.97 -0.34 -1.84
N GLN A 76 -3.76 -0.37 -1.26
CA GLN A 76 -2.86 -1.52 -1.39
C GLN A 76 -3.45 -2.77 -0.72
N LEU A 77 -3.96 -2.64 0.49
CA LEU A 77 -4.62 -3.74 1.21
C LEU A 77 -5.83 -4.27 0.44
N ALA A 78 -6.66 -3.37 -0.09
CA ALA A 78 -7.81 -3.74 -0.92
C ALA A 78 -7.38 -4.47 -2.20
N GLY A 79 -6.30 -4.02 -2.86
CA GLY A 79 -5.74 -4.68 -4.05
C GLY A 79 -5.20 -6.08 -3.76
N ILE A 80 -4.54 -6.29 -2.62
CA ILE A 80 -4.09 -7.63 -2.18
C ILE A 80 -5.31 -8.53 -1.95
N GLU A 81 -6.33 -8.03 -1.27
CA GLU A 81 -7.55 -8.80 -0.99
C GLU A 81 -8.29 -9.20 -2.27
N GLU A 82 -8.42 -8.29 -3.24
CA GLU A 82 -9.02 -8.61 -4.55
C GLU A 82 -8.18 -9.64 -5.33
N LEU A 83 -6.86 -9.58 -5.21
CA LEU A 83 -5.98 -10.56 -5.84
C LEU A 83 -6.13 -11.95 -5.20
N ARG A 84 -6.32 -12.02 -3.88
CA ARG A 84 -6.54 -13.27 -3.13
C ARG A 84 -7.82 -13.99 -3.55
N LYS A 85 -8.88 -13.25 -3.90
CA LYS A 85 -10.16 -13.81 -4.38
C LYS A 85 -10.06 -14.48 -5.75
N GLN A 86 -8.99 -14.21 -6.51
CA GLN A 86 -8.82 -14.81 -7.83
C GLN A 86 -8.39 -16.29 -7.72
N PRO A 87 -8.93 -17.18 -8.56
CA PRO A 87 -8.59 -18.61 -8.58
C PRO A 87 -7.22 -18.82 -9.24
N LEU A 88 -6.16 -18.38 -8.57
CA LEU A 88 -4.79 -18.44 -9.06
C LEU A 88 -3.91 -19.28 -8.15
N PRO A 89 -2.98 -20.08 -8.70
CA PRO A 89 -1.91 -20.67 -7.91
C PRO A 89 -1.07 -19.58 -7.23
N THR A 90 -0.54 -19.88 -6.03
CA THR A 90 0.23 -18.90 -5.24
C THR A 90 1.41 -18.32 -6.02
N ARG A 91 2.11 -19.11 -6.85
CA ARG A 91 3.14 -18.62 -7.78
C ARG A 91 2.64 -17.47 -8.64
N LYS A 92 1.49 -17.62 -9.29
CA LYS A 92 0.91 -16.58 -10.17
C LYS A 92 0.38 -15.40 -9.39
N ARG A 93 -0.12 -15.64 -8.20
CA ARG A 93 -0.57 -14.59 -7.28
C ARG A 93 0.59 -13.68 -6.86
N LEU A 94 1.75 -14.25 -6.51
CA LEU A 94 2.97 -13.49 -6.20
C LEU A 94 3.49 -12.69 -7.39
N GLU A 95 3.57 -13.31 -8.58
CA GLU A 95 3.98 -12.61 -9.81
C GLU A 95 3.08 -11.40 -10.09
N ARG A 96 1.76 -11.55 -10.02
CA ARG A 96 0.80 -10.47 -10.22
C ARG A 96 0.86 -9.39 -9.13
N LEU A 97 1.08 -9.80 -7.88
CA LEU A 97 1.21 -8.86 -6.77
C LEU A 97 2.37 -7.90 -6.98
N PHE A 98 3.55 -8.42 -7.29
CA PHE A 98 4.73 -7.61 -7.48
C PHE A 98 4.67 -6.77 -8.77
N ASP A 99 4.05 -7.28 -9.85
CA ASP A 99 3.75 -6.47 -11.04
C ASP A 99 2.83 -5.31 -10.71
N TRP A 100 1.72 -5.57 -10.01
CA TRP A 100 0.75 -4.53 -9.63
C TRP A 100 1.36 -3.48 -8.68
N ILE A 101 2.16 -3.91 -7.69
CA ILE A 101 2.85 -2.98 -6.79
C ILE A 101 3.83 -2.09 -7.56
N SER A 102 4.61 -2.66 -8.48
CA SER A 102 5.56 -1.88 -9.28
C SER A 102 4.86 -0.90 -10.22
N ASP A 103 3.76 -1.29 -10.84
CA ASP A 103 2.94 -0.39 -11.67
C ASP A 103 2.41 0.82 -10.88
N ARG A 104 1.87 0.58 -9.68
CA ARG A 104 1.41 1.67 -8.82
C ARG A 104 2.54 2.59 -8.37
N ALA A 105 3.67 2.01 -8.00
CA ALA A 105 4.83 2.75 -7.55
C ALA A 105 5.39 3.65 -8.67
N GLU A 106 5.53 3.15 -9.89
CA GLU A 106 5.99 3.94 -11.04
C GLU A 106 5.04 5.11 -11.37
N ASN A 107 3.75 4.95 -11.09
CA ASN A 107 2.74 5.98 -11.29
C ASN A 107 2.57 6.94 -10.09
N ALA A 108 3.31 6.76 -9.00
CA ALA A 108 3.16 7.58 -7.78
C ALA A 108 3.85 8.95 -7.84
N GLY A 109 4.39 9.36 -9.00
CA GLY A 109 4.97 10.69 -9.21
C GLY A 109 6.20 11.02 -8.34
N PRO A 110 6.63 12.28 -8.29
CA PRO A 110 7.85 12.71 -7.57
C PRO A 110 7.70 12.77 -6.04
N MET A 111 6.54 12.46 -5.48
CA MET A 111 6.29 12.36 -4.03
C MET A 111 6.79 11.04 -3.42
N ARG A 112 7.30 10.13 -4.22
CA ARG A 112 7.64 8.74 -3.87
C ARG A 112 8.44 8.54 -2.56
N PRO A 113 9.56 9.25 -2.32
CA PRO A 113 10.37 9.00 -1.13
C PRO A 113 9.63 9.36 0.16
N GLU A 114 8.98 10.52 0.18
CA GLU A 114 8.23 11.01 1.33
C GLU A 114 7.03 10.11 1.64
N LEU A 115 6.31 9.70 0.60
CA LEU A 115 5.17 8.80 0.74
C LEU A 115 5.59 7.43 1.28
N LEU A 116 6.68 6.86 0.78
CA LEU A 116 7.19 5.57 1.27
C LEU A 116 7.66 5.68 2.72
N HIS A 117 8.35 6.76 3.10
CA HIS A 117 8.73 7.01 4.49
C HIS A 117 7.51 7.04 5.42
N GLU A 118 6.44 7.71 5.03
CA GLU A 118 5.21 7.73 5.82
C GLU A 118 4.56 6.34 5.87
N ILE A 119 4.51 5.60 4.76
CA ILE A 119 4.00 4.23 4.73
C ILE A 119 4.80 3.32 5.68
N ILE A 120 6.13 3.35 5.59
CA ILE A 120 7.00 2.56 6.49
C ILE A 120 6.78 2.98 7.95
N ARG A 121 6.68 4.27 8.21
CA ARG A 121 6.40 4.78 9.56
C ARG A 121 5.05 4.29 10.09
N PHE A 122 4.03 4.24 9.26
CA PHE A 122 2.72 3.67 9.61
C PHE A 122 2.80 2.18 9.93
N THR A 123 3.60 1.44 9.17
CA THR A 123 3.74 -0.01 9.37
C THR A 123 4.62 -0.40 10.57
N HIS A 124 5.44 0.53 11.08
CA HIS A 124 6.37 0.27 12.19
C HIS A 124 6.17 1.16 13.43
N ALA A 125 5.21 2.09 13.43
CA ALA A 125 4.95 2.95 14.58
C ALA A 125 4.28 2.16 15.71
N THR A 126 4.90 2.16 16.88
CA THR A 126 4.46 1.43 18.09
C THR A 126 3.08 1.82 18.63
N SER A 127 2.54 2.96 18.23
CA SER A 127 1.18 3.39 18.59
C SER A 127 0.07 2.90 17.65
N ALA A 128 0.44 2.20 16.57
CA ALA A 128 -0.47 1.71 15.55
C ALA A 128 -0.38 0.17 15.42
N GLU A 129 -0.45 -0.55 16.55
CA GLU A 129 -0.47 -2.03 16.53
C GLU A 129 -1.48 -2.60 15.52
N GLY A 130 -2.56 -1.86 15.24
CA GLY A 130 -3.56 -2.24 14.23
C GLY A 130 -3.12 -2.04 12.78
N GLU A 131 -2.36 -0.98 12.46
CA GLU A 131 -2.00 -0.64 11.07
C GLU A 131 -0.77 -1.43 10.58
N ALA A 132 0.26 -1.58 11.44
CA ALA A 132 1.42 -2.42 11.16
C ALA A 132 1.01 -3.86 10.86
N ARG A 133 0.02 -4.35 11.60
CA ARG A 133 -0.50 -5.69 11.45
C ARG A 133 -1.28 -5.90 10.15
N LYS A 134 -1.94 -4.87 9.61
CA LYS A 134 -2.76 -5.01 8.40
C LYS A 134 -1.97 -5.49 7.17
N LEU A 135 -0.80 -4.90 6.92
CA LEU A 135 0.02 -5.32 5.77
C LEU A 135 0.58 -6.73 5.99
N HIS A 136 1.05 -7.02 7.21
CA HIS A 136 1.46 -8.36 7.60
C HIS A 136 0.33 -9.36 7.39
N ASP A 137 -0.88 -9.09 7.91
CA ASP A 137 -2.05 -9.96 7.78
C ASP A 137 -2.46 -10.17 6.32
N ALA A 138 -2.29 -9.15 5.46
CA ALA A 138 -2.57 -9.26 4.03
C ALA A 138 -1.60 -10.25 3.34
N PHE A 139 -0.29 -10.18 3.65
CA PHE A 139 0.69 -11.15 3.15
C PHE A 139 0.49 -12.53 3.75
N ALA A 140 0.19 -12.62 5.07
CA ALA A 140 -0.15 -13.87 5.74
C ALA A 140 -1.37 -14.54 5.09
N GLY A 141 -2.35 -13.75 4.66
CA GLY A 141 -3.49 -14.24 3.90
C GLY A 141 -3.08 -14.97 2.62
N ILE A 142 -2.09 -14.47 1.88
CA ILE A 142 -1.59 -15.13 0.65
C ILE A 142 -0.95 -16.49 0.99
N VAL A 143 -0.16 -16.55 2.07
CA VAL A 143 0.50 -17.79 2.53
C VAL A 143 -0.54 -18.81 2.98
N ARG A 144 -1.53 -18.39 3.78
CA ARG A 144 -2.62 -19.27 4.26
C ARG A 144 -3.44 -19.84 3.11
N ASP A 145 -3.84 -18.99 2.14
CA ASP A 145 -4.56 -19.43 0.94
C ASP A 145 -3.75 -20.49 0.18
N GLY A 146 -2.42 -20.32 0.10
CA GLY A 146 -1.53 -21.29 -0.54
C GLY A 146 -1.37 -22.59 0.27
N HIS A 147 -1.35 -22.51 1.60
CA HIS A 147 -1.37 -23.70 2.46
C HIS A 147 -2.68 -24.49 2.32
N GLU A 148 -3.81 -23.79 2.20
CA GLU A 148 -5.12 -24.40 1.97
C GLU A 148 -5.22 -25.05 0.57
N ALA A 149 -4.64 -24.38 -0.43
CA ALA A 149 -4.54 -24.89 -1.80
C ALA A 149 -3.51 -26.03 -1.97
N GLY A 150 -2.63 -26.23 -0.98
CA GLY A 150 -1.57 -27.23 -1.02
C GLY A 150 -0.44 -26.92 -2.00
N ASP A 151 -0.24 -25.65 -2.37
CA ASP A 151 0.80 -25.20 -3.29
C ASP A 151 1.90 -24.36 -2.63
N VAL A 152 1.87 -24.18 -1.31
CA VAL A 152 2.91 -23.54 -0.50
C VAL A 152 3.56 -24.57 0.44
N THR A 153 4.89 -24.48 0.59
CA THR A 153 5.68 -25.35 1.44
C THR A 153 5.30 -25.22 2.93
N ARG A 154 5.42 -26.30 3.67
CA ARG A 154 5.28 -26.33 5.14
C ARG A 154 6.64 -26.59 5.84
N GLU A 155 7.75 -26.49 5.11
CA GLU A 155 9.10 -26.64 5.67
C GLU A 155 9.49 -25.48 6.61
N HIS A 156 8.81 -24.32 6.44
CA HIS A 156 8.97 -23.14 7.27
C HIS A 156 7.62 -22.76 7.87
N ASP A 157 7.63 -22.12 9.05
CA ASP A 157 6.42 -21.59 9.65
C ASP A 157 5.86 -20.39 8.85
N GLU A 158 4.58 -20.09 9.07
CA GLU A 158 3.86 -19.03 8.37
C GLU A 158 4.55 -17.68 8.55
N GLU A 159 5.00 -17.35 9.77
CA GLU A 159 5.64 -16.09 10.09
C GLU A 159 6.92 -15.88 9.30
N THR A 160 7.78 -16.89 9.24
CA THR A 160 9.01 -16.85 8.41
C THR A 160 8.71 -16.59 6.94
N LEU A 161 7.70 -17.27 6.38
CA LEU A 161 7.32 -17.07 4.97
C LEU A 161 6.81 -15.63 4.73
N VAL A 162 6.00 -15.10 5.64
CA VAL A 162 5.47 -13.74 5.56
C VAL A 162 6.58 -12.71 5.68
N GLU A 163 7.51 -12.86 6.62
CA GLU A 163 8.65 -11.97 6.79
C GLU A 163 9.54 -11.93 5.54
N MET A 164 9.78 -13.06 4.91
CA MET A 164 10.58 -13.13 3.66
C MET A 164 9.86 -12.41 2.50
N LEU A 165 8.54 -12.58 2.36
CA LEU A 165 7.73 -11.87 1.36
C LEU A 165 7.77 -10.36 1.59
N MET A 166 7.54 -9.92 2.83
CA MET A 166 7.57 -8.50 3.22
C MET A 166 8.98 -7.91 3.09
N GLY A 167 10.01 -8.66 3.49
CA GLY A 167 11.40 -8.24 3.35
C GLY A 167 11.77 -7.93 1.90
N ALA A 168 11.41 -8.81 0.97
CA ALA A 168 11.62 -8.58 -0.45
C ALA A 168 10.83 -7.37 -0.97
N TYR A 169 9.57 -7.22 -0.56
CA TYR A 169 8.76 -6.05 -0.87
C TYR A 169 9.43 -4.76 -0.41
N TYR A 170 9.83 -4.67 0.87
CA TYR A 170 10.45 -3.46 1.41
C TYR A 170 11.79 -3.14 0.75
N VAL A 171 12.65 -4.14 0.53
CA VAL A 171 13.95 -3.92 -0.10
C VAL A 171 13.81 -3.40 -1.52
N VAL A 172 12.90 -3.96 -2.32
CA VAL A 172 12.63 -3.48 -3.68
C VAL A 172 12.12 -2.04 -3.67
N MET A 173 11.20 -1.71 -2.78
CA MET A 173 10.63 -0.37 -2.68
C MET A 173 11.64 0.66 -2.15
N LEU A 174 12.43 0.31 -1.13
CA LEU A 174 13.49 1.18 -0.60
C LEU A 174 14.56 1.48 -1.66
N ASN A 175 15.04 0.46 -2.37
CA ASN A 175 16.03 0.66 -3.42
C ASN A 175 15.51 1.58 -4.52
N TRP A 176 14.24 1.43 -4.90
CA TRP A 176 13.61 2.28 -5.91
C TRP A 176 13.54 3.76 -5.49
N THR A 177 13.38 4.06 -4.21
CA THR A 177 13.35 5.44 -3.72
C THR A 177 14.73 6.05 -3.48
N HIS A 178 15.77 5.22 -3.31
CA HIS A 178 17.12 5.67 -2.97
C HIS A 178 18.10 5.70 -4.14
N PHE A 179 17.86 4.88 -5.16
CA PHE A 179 18.80 4.77 -6.28
C PHE A 179 18.17 5.29 -7.58
N ASP A 180 18.76 6.32 -8.16
CA ASP A 180 18.36 6.82 -9.46
C ASP A 180 18.52 5.73 -10.54
N GLY A 181 17.50 5.63 -11.41
CA GLY A 181 17.52 4.63 -12.49
C GLY A 181 17.32 3.18 -12.03
N TYR A 182 16.93 2.94 -10.77
CA TYR A 182 16.64 1.59 -10.29
C TYR A 182 15.53 0.93 -11.13
N PRO A 183 15.79 -0.25 -11.73
CA PRO A 183 14.83 -0.89 -12.63
C PRO A 183 13.73 -1.61 -11.83
N LEU A 184 12.82 -0.84 -11.25
CA LEU A 184 11.82 -1.32 -10.29
C LEU A 184 11.07 -2.55 -10.79
N ARG A 185 10.46 -2.47 -11.98
CA ARG A 185 9.64 -3.56 -12.54
C ARG A 185 10.44 -4.85 -12.75
N GLU A 186 11.68 -4.73 -13.26
CA GLU A 186 12.54 -5.88 -13.46
C GLU A 186 12.90 -6.55 -12.12
N ARG A 187 13.25 -5.74 -11.12
CA ARG A 187 13.63 -6.21 -9.78
C ARG A 187 12.45 -6.79 -9.01
N ALA A 188 11.28 -6.16 -9.11
CA ALA A 188 10.04 -6.68 -8.54
C ALA A 188 9.69 -8.07 -9.13
N ARG A 189 9.76 -8.23 -10.45
CA ARG A 189 9.55 -9.52 -11.11
C ARG A 189 10.61 -10.56 -10.73
N ALA A 190 11.86 -10.16 -10.59
CA ALA A 190 12.94 -11.07 -10.15
C ALA A 190 12.68 -11.55 -8.71
N ALA A 191 12.31 -10.65 -7.80
CA ALA A 191 11.92 -10.98 -6.43
C ALA A 191 10.72 -11.94 -6.39
N ALA A 192 9.66 -11.64 -7.15
CA ALA A 192 8.49 -12.49 -7.23
C ALA A 192 8.80 -13.91 -7.70
N ARG A 193 9.62 -14.04 -8.77
CA ARG A 193 10.04 -15.36 -9.27
C ARG A 193 10.89 -16.12 -8.26
N PHE A 194 11.83 -15.44 -7.59
CA PHE A 194 12.67 -16.04 -6.56
C PHE A 194 11.83 -16.56 -5.38
N LEU A 195 10.97 -15.70 -4.84
CA LEU A 195 10.08 -16.06 -3.74
C LEU A 195 9.14 -17.20 -4.13
N ALA A 196 8.50 -17.09 -5.30
CA ALA A 196 7.64 -18.15 -5.79
C ALA A 196 8.38 -19.49 -5.96
N ALA A 197 9.64 -19.46 -6.43
CA ALA A 197 10.44 -20.69 -6.53
C ALA A 197 10.81 -21.27 -5.16
N ALA A 198 11.04 -20.39 -4.16
CA ALA A 198 11.42 -20.80 -2.82
C ALA A 198 10.26 -21.38 -2.00
N ILE A 199 9.06 -20.80 -2.14
CA ILE A 199 7.95 -21.14 -1.23
C ILE A 199 6.86 -22.00 -1.87
N THR A 200 6.77 -22.09 -3.24
CA THR A 200 5.74 -22.92 -3.85
C THR A 200 6.26 -24.31 -4.19
N ILE A 201 5.42 -25.30 -3.91
CA ILE A 201 5.63 -26.69 -4.30
C ILE A 201 4.76 -27.03 -5.52
N LYS A 202 5.21 -27.96 -6.34
CA LYS A 202 4.32 -28.53 -7.37
C LYS A 202 3.22 -29.32 -6.65
N PRO A 203 1.93 -29.12 -7.01
CA PRO A 203 0.90 -30.03 -6.50
C PRO A 203 1.36 -31.46 -6.79
N GLN A 204 1.40 -32.30 -5.77
CA GLN A 204 1.61 -33.71 -5.97
C GLN A 204 0.44 -34.20 -6.85
N GLY A 205 0.73 -34.48 -8.10
CA GLY A 205 -0.22 -35.10 -8.99
C GLY A 205 -0.66 -36.41 -8.32
N ASP A 206 -1.97 -36.60 -8.21
CA ASP A 206 -2.54 -37.90 -7.82
C ASP A 206 -1.85 -38.96 -8.64
N GLY A 207 -0.95 -39.70 -7.99
CA GLY A 207 -0.35 -40.88 -8.59
C GLY A 207 -1.46 -41.92 -8.84
N ARG A 208 -1.91 -41.96 -10.08
CA ARG A 208 -2.65 -43.09 -10.63
C ARG A 208 -1.71 -43.95 -11.44
#